data_bdeceefc7428609d1a2dfb67ce9dbbc3
#
_entry.id   bdeceefc7428609d1a2dfb67ce9dbbc3
#
_cell.length_a   1.000
_cell.length_b   1.000
_cell.length_c   1.000
_cell.angle_alpha   90.00
_cell.angle_beta   90.00
_cell.angle_gamma   90.00
#
_symmetry.space_group_name_H-M   'P 1'
#
loop_
_entity.id
_entity.type
_entity.pdbx_description
1 polymer ?
#
loop_
_entity_poly.entity_id
_entity_poly.type
_entity_poly.pdbx_seq_one_letter_code
_entity_poly.pdbx_strand_id
1 'polypeptide(L)'
;MRTLFSALATAALLVNPAFAQDKSEKKAPQASVHQISENDKVKVYEVTYKAGAENKAVASSTMRVVRAIRGGQLQRTYADGKTETLTWKPGQVRIVQPSPAYSTKNVGKTVIVLYVVQVK
;
A
#
# COMPACT_ATOMS: atom_id res chain seq x y z
N MET A 1 48.51 -17.69 -28.18
CA MET A 1 48.09 -17.32 -27.93
C MET A 1 47.10 -17.07 -27.62
N ARG A 2 47.05 -17.02 -27.44
CA ARG A 2 46.28 -16.62 -27.20
C ARG A 2 45.25 -16.40 -26.72
N THR A 3 45.07 -16.26 -26.54
CA THR A 3 44.21 -15.86 -26.12
C THR A 3 43.20 -15.73 -25.71
N LEU A 4 43.24 -15.61 -25.72
CA LEU A 4 42.51 -15.29 -25.47
C LEU A 4 41.58 -15.27 -25.02
N PHE A 5 41.65 -15.21 -24.91
CA PHE A 5 40.93 -14.94 -24.51
C PHE A 5 39.95 -14.87 -24.06
N SER A 6 39.97 -14.79 -23.96
CA SER A 6 39.27 -14.54 -23.55
C SER A 6 38.34 -14.36 -23.18
N ALA A 7 38.46 -14.18 -23.04
CA ALA A 7 37.67 -13.80 -22.65
C ALA A 7 36.64 -13.68 -22.29
N LEU A 8 36.68 -13.59 -22.29
CA LEU A 8 35.81 -13.28 -21.94
C LEU A 8 34.93 -13.26 -21.41
N ALA A 9 35.13 -13.25 -21.20
CA ALA A 9 34.37 -13.01 -20.62
C ALA A 9 33.53 -12.78 -20.25
N THR A 10 33.63 -12.60 -20.24
CA THR A 10 32.90 -12.12 -19.80
C THR A 10 31.95 -11.92 -19.49
N ALA A 11 32.09 -11.92 -19.56
CA ALA A 11 31.28 -11.45 -19.28
C ALA A 11 30.43 -11.46 -18.88
N ALA A 12 30.58 -11.56 -18.83
CA ALA A 12 29.91 -11.27 -18.40
C ALA A 12 29.21 -11.16 -17.85
N LEU A 13 29.31 -11.01 -17.80
CA LEU A 13 28.81 -10.60 -17.22
C LEU A 13 28.14 -10.32 -16.82
N LEU A 14 28.25 -10.23 -16.98
CA LEU A 14 27.77 -9.68 -16.64
C LEU A 14 26.95 -9.63 -16.35
N VAL A 15 27.06 -9.79 -16.54
CA VAL A 15 26.35 -9.50 -16.26
C VAL A 15 25.57 -9.61 -15.74
N ASN A 16 25.62 -9.60 -15.73
CA ASN A 16 24.96 -9.43 -15.20
C ASN A 16 24.24 -9.36 -14.56
N PRO A 17 24.36 -9.42 -14.59
CA PRO A 17 23.64 -9.16 -13.95
C PRO A 17 22.89 -8.97 -13.55
N ALA A 18 22.80 -8.84 -13.70
CA ALA A 18 22.20 -8.35 -13.36
C ALA A 18 21.37 -8.36 -13.27
N PHE A 19 21.39 -8.30 -13.34
CA PHE A 19 20.57 -8.02 -13.34
C PHE A 19 19.67 -8.34 -12.82
N ALA A 20 19.73 -8.64 -12.83
CA ALA A 20 18.98 -8.79 -12.39
C ALA A 20 18.46 -8.29 -11.49
N GLN A 21 18.66 -7.81 -11.29
CA GLN A 21 18.25 -7.30 -10.59
C GLN A 21 17.35 -6.62 -10.36
N ASP A 22 17.08 -6.25 -10.49
CA ASP A 22 16.20 -5.44 -10.53
C ASP A 22 14.85 -5.76 -10.35
N LYS A 23 14.44 -6.67 -10.42
CA LYS A 23 13.19 -7.04 -10.26
C LYS A 23 12.72 -6.92 -8.93
N SER A 24 13.56 -6.98 -8.04
CA SER A 24 13.21 -6.78 -6.65
C SER A 24 12.63 -5.41 -6.42
N GLU A 25 12.75 -4.55 -7.38
CA GLU A 25 12.21 -3.26 -7.20
C GLU A 25 10.77 -3.13 -7.52
N LYS A 26 10.14 -4.23 -7.84
CA LYS A 26 8.73 -4.21 -8.15
C LYS A 26 7.90 -4.27 -6.90
N LYS A 27 8.11 -3.33 -6.04
CA LYS A 27 7.26 -3.20 -4.86
C LYS A 27 5.91 -2.68 -5.29
N ALA A 28 4.88 -3.05 -4.54
CA ALA A 28 3.56 -2.48 -4.74
C ALA A 28 3.62 -0.98 -4.53
N PRO A 29 2.87 -0.20 -5.30
CA PRO A 29 2.82 1.23 -5.04
C PRO A 29 2.25 1.49 -3.66
N GLN A 30 2.65 2.59 -3.06
CA GLN A 30 2.16 2.98 -1.75
C GLN A 30 0.91 3.83 -1.89
N ALA A 31 -0.03 3.65 -0.97
CA ALA A 31 -1.14 4.57 -0.85
C ALA A 31 -0.60 5.96 -0.49
N SER A 32 -1.23 6.99 -1.01
CA SER A 32 -0.84 8.35 -0.69
C SER A 32 -1.80 8.93 0.35
N VAL A 33 -1.25 9.71 1.27
CA VAL A 33 -2.01 10.35 2.34
C VAL A 33 -1.88 11.86 2.19
N HIS A 34 -3.04 12.52 2.17
CA HIS A 34 -3.10 13.98 2.09
C HIS A 34 -3.78 14.50 3.34
N GLN A 35 -3.04 15.19 4.20
CA GLN A 35 -3.60 15.74 5.41
C GLN A 35 -4.40 16.99 5.08
N ILE A 36 -5.63 17.07 5.62
CA ILE A 36 -6.55 18.16 5.33
C ILE A 36 -6.60 19.11 6.50
N SER A 37 -6.76 18.59 7.73
CA SER A 37 -6.91 19.43 8.91
C SER A 37 -6.59 18.63 10.16
N GLU A 38 -6.26 19.33 11.22
CA GLU A 38 -5.91 18.67 12.48
C GLU A 38 -6.06 19.66 13.62
N ASN A 39 -6.59 19.18 14.74
CA ASN A 39 -6.59 19.94 15.99
C ASN A 39 -6.19 18.99 17.11
N ASP A 40 -6.41 19.37 18.35
CA ASP A 40 -5.99 18.55 19.49
C ASP A 40 -6.88 17.32 19.70
N LYS A 41 -8.00 17.22 18.99
CA LYS A 41 -8.95 16.11 19.17
C LYS A 41 -9.07 15.20 17.98
N VAL A 42 -8.89 15.71 16.77
CA VAL A 42 -9.06 14.91 15.54
C VAL A 42 -8.02 15.26 14.52
N LYS A 43 -7.76 14.28 13.66
CA LYS A 43 -6.92 14.43 12.46
C LYS A 43 -7.75 14.03 11.27
N VAL A 44 -7.80 14.89 10.25
CA VAL A 44 -8.59 14.66 9.03
C VAL A 44 -7.65 14.55 7.85
N TYR A 45 -7.79 13.48 7.09
CA TYR A 45 -6.93 13.25 5.94
C TYR A 45 -7.65 12.39 4.89
N GLU A 46 -7.13 12.41 3.68
CA GLU A 46 -7.58 11.52 2.60
C GLU A 46 -6.49 10.52 2.29
N VAL A 47 -6.90 9.29 2.01
CA VAL A 47 -5.99 8.22 1.57
C VAL A 47 -6.44 7.81 0.18
N THR A 48 -5.50 7.82 -0.76
CA THR A 48 -5.75 7.41 -2.14
C THR A 48 -4.99 6.12 -2.42
N TYR A 49 -5.73 5.11 -2.87
CA TYR A 49 -5.17 3.81 -3.25
C TYR A 49 -5.35 3.64 -4.75
N LYS A 50 -4.29 3.76 -5.50
CA LYS A 50 -4.31 3.33 -6.90
C LYS A 50 -4.42 1.81 -6.95
N ALA A 51 -4.79 1.26 -8.08
CA ALA A 51 -4.89 -0.19 -8.23
C ALA A 51 -3.56 -0.82 -7.80
N GLY A 52 -3.63 -1.81 -6.92
CA GLY A 52 -2.45 -2.48 -6.38
C GLY A 52 -1.75 -1.75 -5.26
N ALA A 53 -2.14 -0.53 -4.95
CA ALA A 53 -1.47 0.25 -3.89
C ALA A 53 -1.76 -0.33 -2.52
N GLU A 54 -0.78 -0.24 -1.64
CA GLU A 54 -0.95 -0.73 -0.27
C GLU A 54 -0.45 0.27 0.75
N ASN A 55 -0.99 0.10 1.93
CA ASN A 55 -0.64 0.87 3.11
C ASN A 55 -0.10 -0.09 4.15
N LYS A 56 1.03 0.27 4.77
CA LYS A 56 1.64 -0.60 5.76
C LYS A 56 0.80 -0.70 7.02
N ALA A 57 0.97 -1.79 7.71
CA ALA A 57 0.24 -2.06 8.91
C ALA A 57 0.63 -1.11 10.03
N VAL A 58 -0.38 -0.48 10.61
CA VAL A 58 -0.21 0.39 11.76
C VAL A 58 -1.36 0.08 12.70
N ALA A 59 -1.03 -0.23 13.95
CA ALA A 59 -2.06 -0.40 14.96
C ALA A 59 -2.75 0.93 15.22
N SER A 60 -4.05 0.88 15.39
CA SER A 60 -4.81 2.08 15.73
C SER A 60 -5.38 1.93 17.13
N SER A 61 -4.98 2.81 18.03
CA SER A 61 -5.52 2.84 19.39
C SER A 61 -6.76 3.68 19.49
N THR A 62 -7.17 4.33 18.43
CA THR A 62 -8.32 5.21 18.44
C THR A 62 -9.26 4.90 17.30
N MET A 63 -10.49 5.37 17.43
CA MET A 63 -11.54 5.19 16.44
C MET A 63 -11.32 6.10 15.25
N ARG A 64 -11.76 5.64 14.08
CA ARG A 64 -11.78 6.45 12.86
C ARG A 64 -13.16 6.39 12.24
N VAL A 65 -13.59 7.51 11.68
CA VAL A 65 -14.76 7.55 10.81
C VAL A 65 -14.28 7.68 9.39
N VAL A 66 -14.68 6.76 8.54
CA VAL A 66 -14.16 6.67 7.17
C VAL A 66 -15.33 6.77 6.19
N ARG A 67 -15.21 7.68 5.24
CA ARG A 67 -16.18 7.81 4.14
C ARG A 67 -15.48 7.57 2.82
N ALA A 68 -16.04 6.70 2.00
CA ALA A 68 -15.49 6.47 0.67
C ALA A 68 -15.94 7.60 -0.26
N ILE A 69 -14.98 8.32 -0.81
CA ILE A 69 -15.25 9.28 -1.88
C ILE A 69 -15.32 8.54 -3.20
N ARG A 70 -14.40 7.59 -3.41
CA ARG A 70 -14.41 6.70 -4.56
C ARG A 70 -14.30 5.28 -4.03
N GLY A 71 -15.14 4.40 -4.52
CA GLY A 71 -15.26 3.04 -4.00
C GLY A 71 -14.40 2.03 -4.71
N GLY A 72 -14.46 0.82 -4.21
CA GLY A 72 -13.72 -0.32 -4.73
C GLY A 72 -13.51 -1.36 -3.65
N GLN A 73 -12.55 -2.24 -3.85
CA GLN A 73 -12.28 -3.34 -2.93
C GLN A 73 -10.92 -3.19 -2.29
N LEU A 74 -10.89 -3.16 -0.98
CA LEU A 74 -9.66 -3.14 -0.19
C LEU A 74 -9.55 -4.46 0.58
N GLN A 75 -8.36 -5.02 0.57
CA GLN A 75 -8.08 -6.23 1.33
C GLN A 75 -7.19 -5.87 2.51
N ARG A 76 -7.61 -6.31 3.69
CA ARG A 76 -6.81 -6.21 4.92
C ARG A 76 -6.06 -7.51 5.12
N THR A 77 -4.82 -7.40 5.55
CA THR A 77 -4.01 -8.56 5.94
C THR A 77 -3.55 -8.33 7.36
N TYR A 78 -3.93 -9.25 8.24
CA TYR A 78 -3.59 -9.20 9.66
C TYR A 78 -2.27 -9.90 9.94
N ALA A 79 -1.72 -9.69 11.14
CA ALA A 79 -0.42 -10.23 11.50
C ALA A 79 -0.36 -11.75 11.44
N ASP A 80 -1.49 -12.43 11.68
CA ASP A 80 -1.56 -13.90 11.61
C ASP A 80 -1.73 -14.42 10.18
N GLY A 81 -1.73 -13.55 9.19
CA GLY A 81 -1.88 -13.92 7.80
C GLY A 81 -3.31 -13.96 7.30
N LYS A 82 -4.29 -13.80 8.17
CA LYS A 82 -5.68 -13.78 7.75
C LYS A 82 -5.96 -12.54 6.92
N THR A 83 -6.83 -12.68 5.93
CA THR A 83 -7.23 -11.58 5.07
C THR A 83 -8.72 -11.37 5.13
N GLU A 84 -9.11 -10.14 4.86
CA GLU A 84 -10.51 -9.74 4.82
C GLU A 84 -10.68 -8.74 3.69
N THR A 85 -11.64 -8.95 2.80
CA THR A 85 -11.89 -8.02 1.71
C THR A 85 -13.14 -7.20 2.02
N LEU A 86 -12.98 -5.89 1.94
CA LEU A 86 -14.05 -4.94 2.18
C LEU A 86 -14.38 -4.23 0.89
N THR A 87 -15.66 -4.22 0.53
CA THR A 87 -16.14 -3.45 -0.62
C THR A 87 -16.64 -2.11 -0.11
N TRP A 88 -16.11 -1.05 -0.69
CA TRP A 88 -16.51 0.32 -0.38
C TRP A 88 -17.36 0.86 -1.51
N LYS A 89 -18.54 1.34 -1.18
CA LYS A 89 -19.38 2.03 -2.16
C LYS A 89 -19.15 3.53 -2.02
N PRO A 90 -19.21 4.29 -3.12
CA PRO A 90 -19.08 5.76 -3.03
C PRO A 90 -20.10 6.32 -2.04
N GLY A 91 -19.63 7.18 -1.15
CA GLY A 91 -20.44 7.80 -0.11
C GLY A 91 -20.66 6.95 1.12
N GLN A 92 -20.26 5.70 1.12
CA GLN A 92 -20.44 4.82 2.27
C GLN A 92 -19.57 5.27 3.44
N VAL A 93 -20.14 5.21 4.64
CA VAL A 93 -19.44 5.59 5.87
C VAL A 93 -19.33 4.36 6.76
N ARG A 94 -18.16 4.15 7.31
CA ARG A 94 -17.93 3.11 8.33
C ARG A 94 -17.20 3.72 9.51
N ILE A 95 -17.54 3.24 10.69
CA ILE A 95 -16.79 3.54 11.91
C ILE A 95 -15.85 2.39 12.13
N VAL A 96 -14.55 2.69 12.17
CA VAL A 96 -13.50 1.68 12.34
C VAL A 96 -13.00 1.79 13.77
N GLN A 97 -13.25 0.72 14.54
CA GLN A 97 -12.84 0.66 15.93
C GLN A 97 -11.34 0.47 16.07
N PRO A 98 -10.77 0.76 17.22
CA PRO A 98 -9.37 0.45 17.48
C PRO A 98 -9.10 -1.02 17.20
N SER A 99 -7.95 -1.30 16.62
CA SER A 99 -7.63 -2.66 16.22
C SER A 99 -6.12 -2.89 16.21
N PRO A 100 -5.69 -4.18 16.24
CA PRO A 100 -4.32 -4.51 15.96
C PRO A 100 -3.93 -4.05 14.56
N ALA A 101 -2.64 -4.03 14.30
CA ALA A 101 -2.12 -3.59 13.02
C ALA A 101 -2.58 -4.51 11.89
N TYR A 102 -2.90 -3.92 10.76
CA TYR A 102 -3.14 -4.65 9.53
C TYR A 102 -2.69 -3.79 8.36
N SER A 103 -2.27 -4.45 7.28
CA SER A 103 -1.97 -3.75 6.04
C SER A 103 -3.24 -3.73 5.17
N THR A 104 -3.30 -2.77 4.27
CA THR A 104 -4.46 -2.61 3.38
C THR A 104 -3.97 -2.49 1.96
N LYS A 105 -4.61 -3.21 1.04
CA LYS A 105 -4.22 -3.21 -0.35
C LYS A 105 -5.45 -3.05 -1.24
N ASN A 106 -5.33 -2.24 -2.27
CA ASN A 106 -6.38 -2.13 -3.29
C ASN A 106 -6.26 -3.32 -4.23
N VAL A 107 -7.17 -4.29 -4.10
CA VAL A 107 -7.17 -5.49 -4.92
C VAL A 107 -8.10 -5.39 -6.12
N GLY A 108 -8.75 -4.25 -6.29
CA GLY A 108 -9.58 -3.98 -7.45
C GLY A 108 -8.80 -3.25 -8.54
N LYS A 109 -9.53 -2.72 -9.50
CA LYS A 109 -8.93 -2.06 -10.67
C LYS A 109 -9.18 -0.56 -10.69
N THR A 110 -9.95 -0.06 -9.75
CA THR A 110 -10.29 1.37 -9.72
C THR A 110 -9.52 2.05 -8.62
N VAL A 111 -9.34 3.35 -8.74
CA VAL A 111 -8.75 4.16 -7.68
C VAL A 111 -9.76 4.30 -6.55
N ILE A 112 -9.31 4.08 -5.32
CA ILE A 112 -10.14 4.24 -4.14
C ILE A 112 -9.65 5.46 -3.37
N VAL A 113 -10.59 6.30 -2.94
CA VAL A 113 -10.28 7.48 -2.13
C VAL A 113 -11.13 7.41 -0.87
N LEU A 114 -10.48 7.41 0.28
CA LEU A 114 -11.14 7.39 1.58
C LEU A 114 -10.87 8.70 2.32
N TYR A 115 -11.93 9.29 2.82
CA TYR A 115 -11.86 10.47 3.67
C TYR A 115 -11.95 9.99 5.11
N VAL A 116 -10.96 10.33 5.93
CA VAL A 116 -10.83 9.76 7.26
C VAL A 116 -10.81 10.87 8.30
N VAL A 117 -11.62 10.69 9.34
CA VAL A 117 -11.55 11.49 10.56
C VAL A 117 -11.08 10.56 11.67
N GLN A 118 -9.87 10.79 12.14
CA GLN A 118 -9.27 9.96 13.18
C GLN A 118 -9.29 10.70 14.50
N VAL A 119 -9.86 10.04 15.50
CA VAL A 119 -9.88 10.58 16.86
C VAL A 119 -8.49 10.39 17.46
N LYS A 120 -8.03 11.40 18.21
CA LYS A 120 -6.75 11.34 18.90
C LYS A 120 -6.85 10.74 20.28
#